data_54044a99e09426671f1e824d78c69493
#
_entry.id   54044a99e09426671f1e824d78c69493
#
_cell.length_a   1.000
_cell.length_b   1.000
_cell.length_c   1.000
_cell.angle_alpha   90.00
_cell.angle_beta   90.00
_cell.angle_gamma   90.00
#
_symmetry.space_group_name_H-M   'P 1'
#
loop_
_entity.id
_entity.type
_entity.pdbx_description
1 polymer ?
#
loop_
_entity_poly.entity_id
_entity_poly.type
_entity_poly.pdbx_seq_one_letter_code
_entity_poly.pdbx_strand_id
1 'polypeptide(L)'
;MLKFVVEESSSGSRIDKFLQTVCPDFSRTDLQKLLLAKKVLFQGKELQKNFRVETGMEIEVLALPEKEASTLEPENIPLDIVYEDDDIVVLNKPRNLVVHPGNGVKTGTLAAGLLYHFKESLSSINGPLRPGIVHRLDKDTPGLMLVAKNDKAHRHLAEQLETHSLARTYHALVWGNPRDWEGFVEAPLGRDVRNRLKQAVTKLGKHAKTHFKALEFFTFASLLEYRLETGRTHQIRVHSRFMGNPVFGDPLYEGRNACLTRVPPLFRDIAENALNMTSAQLLQAVKIRFVHPRTEEDMEFEVPHEKEFAEVLEYLRERVKSDAPDFSMDSFRAFDGEMRFEEEEFFEEESEYEAPPRKERMTRAERLAKKKERLAKKKALELERKKREAEKRGENPEEVTAPGYEPTIDPNLL
;
A
#
# COMPACT_ATOMS: atom_id res chain seq x y z
N MET A 1 -34.61 8.84 19.02
CA MET A 1 -34.82 9.66 17.83
C MET A 1 -34.13 10.98 18.04
N LEU A 2 -33.21 11.35 17.17
CA LEU A 2 -32.49 12.64 17.21
C LEU A 2 -32.91 13.46 16.01
N LYS A 3 -32.95 14.81 16.16
CA LYS A 3 -33.30 15.73 15.10
C LYS A 3 -32.16 16.74 14.93
N PHE A 4 -31.78 16.99 13.69
CA PHE A 4 -30.71 17.90 13.31
C PHE A 4 -31.22 18.87 12.25
N VAL A 5 -31.09 20.16 12.52
CA VAL A 5 -31.43 21.20 11.52
C VAL A 5 -30.19 21.51 10.68
N VAL A 6 -30.39 21.56 9.37
CA VAL A 6 -29.31 21.85 8.43
C VAL A 6 -29.03 23.35 8.44
N GLU A 7 -27.81 23.74 8.85
CA GLU A 7 -27.32 25.10 8.80
C GLU A 7 -26.87 25.48 7.38
N GLU A 8 -26.77 26.79 7.10
CA GLU A 8 -26.35 27.32 5.81
C GLU A 8 -24.97 26.79 5.37
N SER A 9 -24.04 26.64 6.30
CA SER A 9 -22.70 26.07 6.09
C SER A 9 -22.68 24.65 5.53
N SER A 10 -23.76 23.91 5.75
CA SER A 10 -23.91 22.51 5.32
C SER A 10 -24.78 22.33 4.09
N SER A 11 -25.39 23.41 3.60
CA SER A 11 -26.30 23.40 2.44
C SER A 11 -25.62 22.88 1.18
N GLY A 12 -26.33 22.06 0.38
CA GLY A 12 -25.80 21.42 -0.83
C GLY A 12 -24.86 20.22 -0.58
N SER A 13 -24.46 19.97 0.69
CA SER A 13 -23.63 18.84 1.01
C SER A 13 -24.42 17.51 0.95
N ARG A 14 -23.70 16.40 0.81
CA ARG A 14 -24.32 15.07 0.87
C ARG A 14 -24.73 14.76 2.30
N ILE A 15 -25.85 14.06 2.45
CA ILE A 15 -26.39 13.65 3.76
C ILE A 15 -25.35 12.89 4.63
N ASP A 16 -24.54 12.01 4.03
CA ASP A 16 -23.51 11.25 4.76
C ASP A 16 -22.39 12.17 5.27
N LYS A 17 -22.11 13.31 4.63
CA LYS A 17 -21.16 14.30 5.09
C LYS A 17 -21.78 15.20 6.18
N PHE A 18 -23.01 15.63 5.99
CA PHE A 18 -23.77 16.40 7.00
C PHE A 18 -23.88 15.60 8.30
N LEU A 19 -24.29 14.34 8.23
CA LEU A 19 -24.38 13.49 9.43
C LEU A 19 -23.05 13.38 10.16
N GLN A 20 -21.91 13.33 9.46
CA GLN A 20 -20.59 13.29 10.08
C GLN A 20 -20.25 14.59 10.83
N THR A 21 -20.75 15.74 10.36
CA THR A 21 -20.57 17.02 11.04
C THR A 21 -21.39 17.07 12.34
N VAL A 22 -22.64 16.59 12.33
CA VAL A 22 -23.53 16.64 13.49
C VAL A 22 -23.40 15.43 14.43
N CYS A 23 -22.76 14.37 13.99
CA CYS A 23 -22.47 13.16 14.76
C CYS A 23 -20.96 12.81 14.67
N PRO A 24 -20.05 13.63 15.22
CA PRO A 24 -18.61 13.50 15.02
C PRO A 24 -18.03 12.20 15.63
N ASP A 25 -18.73 11.62 16.59
CA ASP A 25 -18.35 10.36 17.26
C ASP A 25 -18.46 9.12 16.40
N PHE A 26 -19.09 9.21 15.23
CA PHE A 26 -19.33 8.08 14.32
C PHE A 26 -18.55 8.23 13.03
N SER A 27 -18.00 7.10 12.54
CA SER A 27 -17.35 7.10 11.24
C SER A 27 -18.37 7.32 10.12
N ARG A 28 -17.92 7.93 9.00
CA ARG A 28 -18.77 8.09 7.82
C ARG A 28 -19.35 6.76 7.33
N THR A 29 -18.62 5.67 7.51
CA THR A 29 -19.06 4.31 7.14
C THR A 29 -20.24 3.87 8.02
N ASP A 30 -20.21 4.15 9.31
CA ASP A 30 -21.31 3.79 10.23
C ASP A 30 -22.55 4.62 9.94
N LEU A 31 -22.38 5.91 9.63
CA LEU A 31 -23.48 6.78 9.23
C LEU A 31 -24.09 6.34 7.87
N GLN A 32 -23.28 5.84 6.95
CA GLN A 32 -23.79 5.25 5.71
C GLN A 32 -24.56 3.94 5.94
N LYS A 33 -24.20 3.13 6.94
CA LYS A 33 -24.98 1.96 7.34
C LYS A 33 -26.39 2.37 7.85
N LEU A 34 -26.50 3.49 8.59
CA LEU A 34 -27.81 4.01 9.01
C LEU A 34 -28.70 4.38 7.82
N LEU A 35 -28.12 5.02 6.80
CA LEU A 35 -28.85 5.35 5.57
C LEU A 35 -29.31 4.09 4.83
N LEU A 36 -28.45 3.06 4.76
CA LEU A 36 -28.80 1.75 4.18
C LEU A 36 -29.87 1.02 5.00
N ALA A 37 -29.82 1.14 6.34
CA ALA A 37 -30.80 0.57 7.25
C ALA A 37 -32.08 1.42 7.34
N LYS A 38 -32.22 2.48 6.50
CA LYS A 38 -33.42 3.35 6.43
C LYS A 38 -33.74 4.05 7.76
N LYS A 39 -32.70 4.33 8.55
CA LYS A 39 -32.80 4.97 9.88
C LYS A 39 -32.67 6.49 9.84
N VAL A 40 -32.56 7.10 8.68
CA VAL A 40 -32.42 8.56 8.49
C VAL A 40 -33.58 9.04 7.62
N LEU A 41 -34.38 9.96 8.16
CA LEU A 41 -35.60 10.44 7.52
C LEU A 41 -35.56 11.95 7.34
N PHE A 42 -36.30 12.43 6.34
CA PHE A 42 -36.73 13.82 6.16
C PHE A 42 -38.22 13.84 5.88
N GLN A 43 -39.01 14.53 6.68
CA GLN A 43 -40.48 14.57 6.58
C GLN A 43 -41.08 13.15 6.51
N GLY A 44 -40.62 12.21 7.32
CA GLY A 44 -41.04 10.83 7.35
C GLY A 44 -40.59 9.95 6.18
N LYS A 45 -39.83 10.48 5.20
CA LYS A 45 -39.31 9.73 4.05
C LYS A 45 -37.86 9.34 4.25
N GLU A 46 -37.55 8.09 3.89
CA GLU A 46 -36.17 7.53 3.98
C GLU A 46 -35.22 8.24 3.02
N LEU A 47 -34.01 8.60 3.51
CA LEU A 47 -32.99 9.27 2.72
C LEU A 47 -31.97 8.29 2.18
N GLN A 48 -31.56 8.48 0.93
CA GLN A 48 -30.49 7.74 0.31
C GLN A 48 -29.14 8.46 0.49
N LYS A 49 -28.02 7.71 0.47
CA LYS A 49 -26.65 8.22 0.69
C LYS A 49 -26.20 9.37 -0.21
N ASN A 50 -26.83 9.55 -1.38
CA ASN A 50 -26.54 10.61 -2.35
C ASN A 50 -27.46 11.82 -2.22
N PHE A 51 -28.41 11.81 -1.28
CA PHE A 51 -29.29 12.93 -1.00
C PHE A 51 -28.47 14.16 -0.59
N ARG A 52 -28.84 15.33 -1.11
CA ARG A 52 -28.22 16.61 -0.75
C ARG A 52 -29.14 17.36 0.19
N VAL A 53 -28.57 17.82 1.30
CA VAL A 53 -29.32 18.59 2.30
C VAL A 53 -29.36 20.07 1.92
N GLU A 54 -30.44 20.75 2.30
CA GLU A 54 -30.63 22.19 2.10
C GLU A 54 -30.88 22.88 3.45
N THR A 55 -30.53 24.16 3.54
CA THR A 55 -30.72 24.97 4.75
C THR A 55 -32.16 24.88 5.27
N GLY A 56 -32.30 24.68 6.57
CA GLY A 56 -33.60 24.61 7.25
C GLY A 56 -34.24 23.22 7.21
N MET A 57 -33.68 22.23 6.51
CA MET A 57 -34.17 20.85 6.58
C MET A 57 -33.96 20.29 7.99
N GLU A 58 -34.99 19.67 8.57
CA GLU A 58 -34.92 18.91 9.82
C GLU A 58 -34.71 17.43 9.49
N ILE A 59 -33.51 16.93 9.72
CA ILE A 59 -33.16 15.51 9.47
C ILE A 59 -33.37 14.71 10.74
N GLU A 60 -34.17 13.65 10.66
CA GLU A 60 -34.48 12.75 11.76
C GLU A 60 -33.62 11.51 11.69
N VAL A 61 -32.92 11.18 12.78
CA VAL A 61 -32.15 9.95 12.95
C VAL A 61 -32.83 9.08 14.00
N LEU A 62 -33.44 7.98 13.55
CA LEU A 62 -34.28 7.11 14.40
C LEU A 62 -33.48 6.39 15.49
N ALA A 63 -32.26 5.98 15.16
CA ALA A 63 -31.31 5.38 16.10
C ALA A 63 -29.90 5.69 15.60
N LEU A 64 -29.00 6.02 16.53
CA LEU A 64 -27.58 6.04 16.19
C LEU A 64 -27.08 4.60 15.99
N PRO A 65 -26.00 4.42 15.22
CA PRO A 65 -25.38 3.10 15.13
C PRO A 65 -25.07 2.65 16.56
N GLU A 66 -25.41 1.42 16.92
CA GLU A 66 -24.74 0.84 18.06
C GLU A 66 -23.26 0.92 17.76
N LYS A 67 -22.51 1.66 18.57
CA LYS A 67 -21.06 1.48 18.62
C LYS A 67 -20.89 0.02 19.04
N GLU A 68 -20.84 -0.91 18.07
CA GLU A 68 -20.05 -2.09 18.33
C GLU A 68 -18.71 -1.53 18.78
N ALA A 69 -18.47 -1.55 20.06
CA ALA A 69 -17.16 -1.26 20.60
C ALA A 69 -16.26 -2.22 19.82
N SER A 70 -15.52 -1.67 18.87
CA SER A 70 -14.51 -2.45 18.15
C SER A 70 -13.44 -2.75 19.19
N THR A 71 -13.79 -3.64 20.13
CA THR A 71 -12.89 -4.13 21.16
C THR A 71 -11.94 -5.08 20.45
N LEU A 72 -10.69 -4.80 20.60
CA LEU A 72 -9.65 -5.70 20.19
C LEU A 72 -9.56 -6.78 21.26
N GLU A 73 -9.85 -8.03 20.90
CA GLU A 73 -9.69 -9.15 21.81
C GLU A 73 -8.21 -9.49 22.00
N PRO A 74 -7.72 -9.64 23.22
CA PRO A 74 -6.36 -10.08 23.50
C PRO A 74 -6.12 -11.50 22.97
N GLU A 75 -5.02 -11.70 22.24
CA GLU A 75 -4.63 -13.00 21.69
C GLU A 75 -3.23 -13.37 22.13
N ASN A 76 -2.98 -14.62 22.51
CA ASN A 76 -1.64 -15.11 22.88
C ASN A 76 -0.75 -15.28 21.63
N ILE A 77 -0.26 -14.16 21.13
CA ILE A 77 0.67 -14.12 20.01
C ILE A 77 2.08 -13.92 20.56
N PRO A 78 3.06 -14.79 20.23
CA PRO A 78 4.44 -14.62 20.67
C PRO A 78 5.02 -13.29 20.19
N LEU A 79 5.67 -12.56 21.10
CA LEU A 79 6.36 -11.30 20.81
C LEU A 79 7.87 -11.49 21.03
N ASP A 80 8.65 -11.13 20.03
CA ASP A 80 10.12 -11.06 20.16
C ASP A 80 10.48 -9.67 20.70
N ILE A 81 10.60 -9.58 22.04
CA ILE A 81 10.88 -8.33 22.75
C ILE A 81 12.41 -8.16 22.84
N VAL A 82 12.89 -7.08 22.21
CA VAL A 82 14.31 -6.68 22.21
C VAL A 82 14.66 -5.87 23.45
N TYR A 83 13.72 -5.01 23.89
CA TYR A 83 13.86 -4.17 25.09
C TYR A 83 12.49 -3.82 25.65
N GLU A 84 12.40 -3.73 26.95
CA GLU A 84 11.22 -3.30 27.68
C GLU A 84 11.59 -2.58 28.97
N ASP A 85 10.85 -1.50 29.27
CA ASP A 85 10.84 -0.83 30.56
C ASP A 85 9.41 -0.36 30.93
N ASP A 86 9.27 0.63 31.83
CA ASP A 86 7.96 1.16 32.24
C ASP A 86 7.29 2.03 31.18
N ASP A 87 8.03 2.58 30.21
CA ASP A 87 7.56 3.56 29.25
C ASP A 87 7.42 3.00 27.84
N ILE A 88 8.30 2.10 27.45
CA ILE A 88 8.40 1.64 26.06
C ILE A 88 8.62 0.13 25.96
N VAL A 89 8.28 -0.39 24.79
CA VAL A 89 8.70 -1.72 24.31
C VAL A 89 9.32 -1.56 22.93
N VAL A 90 10.50 -2.13 22.72
CA VAL A 90 11.09 -2.32 21.39
C VAL A 90 10.95 -3.80 21.06
N LEU A 91 10.28 -4.12 19.97
CA LEU A 91 10.06 -5.49 19.54
C LEU A 91 10.53 -5.70 18.09
N ASN A 92 10.92 -6.91 17.76
CA ASN A 92 11.24 -7.35 16.42
C ASN A 92 10.03 -8.08 15.83
N LYS A 93 9.26 -7.38 15.02
CA LYS A 93 8.04 -7.95 14.42
C LYS A 93 8.40 -9.04 13.41
N PRO A 94 7.84 -10.24 13.49
CA PRO A 94 8.04 -11.25 12.46
C PRO A 94 7.34 -10.88 11.16
N ARG A 95 7.76 -11.50 10.05
CA ARG A 95 7.05 -11.49 8.77
C ARG A 95 5.64 -12.08 8.91
N ASN A 96 4.74 -11.72 8.01
CA ASN A 96 3.36 -12.23 7.94
C ASN A 96 2.44 -11.82 9.12
N LEU A 97 2.88 -10.91 10.00
CA LEU A 97 2.08 -10.38 11.11
C LEU A 97 1.56 -8.97 10.79
N VAL A 98 0.23 -8.81 10.75
CA VAL A 98 -0.43 -7.51 10.60
C VAL A 98 -0.32 -6.72 11.90
N VAL A 99 0.00 -5.43 11.82
CA VAL A 99 0.22 -4.61 13.03
C VAL A 99 -1.07 -4.35 13.80
N HIS A 100 -2.16 -3.99 13.13
CA HIS A 100 -3.44 -3.69 13.78
C HIS A 100 -4.62 -4.05 12.87
N PRO A 101 -5.84 -4.25 13.39
CA PRO A 101 -7.01 -4.57 12.60
C PRO A 101 -7.27 -3.55 11.48
N GLY A 102 -7.72 -4.04 10.34
CA GLY A 102 -8.07 -3.22 9.16
C GLY A 102 -8.49 -4.11 8.00
N ASN A 103 -8.87 -3.54 6.90
CA ASN A 103 -9.25 -4.14 5.61
C ASN A 103 -9.27 -5.69 5.55
N GLY A 104 -10.26 -6.32 6.20
CA GLY A 104 -10.47 -7.77 6.16
C GLY A 104 -9.70 -8.58 7.22
N VAL A 105 -8.80 -7.98 8.00
CA VAL A 105 -8.10 -8.63 9.12
C VAL A 105 -8.64 -8.07 10.43
N LYS A 106 -9.32 -8.89 11.22
CA LYS A 106 -9.88 -8.50 12.52
C LYS A 106 -9.11 -9.10 13.70
N THR A 107 -8.52 -10.26 13.52
CA THR A 107 -7.82 -11.08 14.52
C THR A 107 -6.39 -11.41 14.05
N GLY A 108 -5.59 -12.01 14.91
CA GLY A 108 -4.20 -12.40 14.56
C GLY A 108 -3.29 -11.20 14.32
N THR A 109 -3.45 -10.11 15.08
CA THR A 109 -2.69 -8.88 14.89
C THR A 109 -1.70 -8.63 16.01
N LEU A 110 -0.60 -7.94 15.74
CA LEU A 110 0.36 -7.51 16.75
C LEU A 110 -0.33 -6.76 17.91
N ALA A 111 -1.31 -5.90 17.60
CA ALA A 111 -2.10 -5.16 18.58
C ALA A 111 -2.82 -6.11 19.56
N ALA A 112 -3.38 -7.22 19.07
CA ALA A 112 -4.02 -8.23 19.92
C ALA A 112 -2.99 -8.94 20.83
N GLY A 113 -1.81 -9.24 20.31
CA GLY A 113 -0.69 -9.76 21.09
C GLY A 113 -0.21 -8.78 22.16
N LEU A 114 -0.06 -7.50 21.80
CA LEU A 114 0.31 -6.45 22.76
C LEU A 114 -0.70 -6.35 23.91
N LEU A 115 -1.99 -6.36 23.63
CA LEU A 115 -3.03 -6.36 24.67
C LEU A 115 -2.97 -7.59 25.58
N TYR A 116 -2.64 -8.76 25.03
CA TYR A 116 -2.52 -9.98 25.83
C TYR A 116 -1.34 -9.90 26.81
N HIS A 117 -0.17 -9.44 26.33
CA HIS A 117 1.06 -9.41 27.11
C HIS A 117 1.13 -8.25 28.10
N PHE A 118 0.62 -7.06 27.72
CA PHE A 118 0.77 -5.83 28.50
C PHE A 118 -0.53 -5.33 29.12
N LYS A 119 -1.68 -5.89 28.76
CA LYS A 119 -3.01 -5.53 29.30
C LYS A 119 -3.25 -4.02 29.34
N GLU A 120 -3.43 -3.46 30.55
CA GLU A 120 -3.70 -2.04 30.75
C GLU A 120 -2.46 -1.14 30.67
N SER A 121 -1.26 -1.74 30.61
CA SER A 121 0.01 -1.00 30.50
C SER A 121 0.34 -0.67 29.05
N LEU A 122 -0.60 -0.02 28.32
CA LEU A 122 -0.39 0.46 26.96
C LEU A 122 -1.10 1.80 26.77
N SER A 123 -0.46 2.71 26.03
CA SER A 123 -1.10 3.98 25.70
C SER A 123 -2.38 3.78 24.89
N SER A 124 -3.41 4.55 25.23
CA SER A 124 -4.72 4.52 24.57
C SER A 124 -4.94 5.65 23.55
N ILE A 125 -3.97 6.53 23.32
CA ILE A 125 -4.09 7.75 22.48
C ILE A 125 -4.62 7.41 21.08
N ASN A 126 -4.14 6.33 20.44
CA ASN A 126 -4.56 5.92 19.11
C ASN A 126 -5.81 5.02 19.10
N GLY A 127 -6.54 4.99 20.22
CA GLY A 127 -7.79 4.25 20.40
C GLY A 127 -7.60 2.75 20.63
N PRO A 128 -8.72 2.04 20.94
CA PRO A 128 -8.69 0.66 21.43
C PRO A 128 -8.14 -0.37 20.41
N LEU A 129 -8.14 -0.04 19.12
CA LEU A 129 -7.61 -0.93 18.08
C LEU A 129 -6.10 -0.79 17.83
N ARG A 130 -5.44 0.18 18.50
CA ARG A 130 -4.02 0.48 18.30
C ARG A 130 -3.31 0.81 19.61
N PRO A 131 -3.44 -0.04 20.63
CA PRO A 131 -2.87 0.20 21.95
C PRO A 131 -1.34 0.34 21.83
N GLY A 132 -0.80 1.47 22.31
CA GLY A 132 0.63 1.76 22.32
C GLY A 132 1.32 1.93 20.97
N ILE A 133 0.64 1.74 19.85
CA ILE A 133 1.25 1.73 18.51
C ILE A 133 1.49 3.16 18.02
N VAL A 134 2.75 3.58 17.95
CA VAL A 134 3.19 4.90 17.49
C VAL A 134 3.52 4.94 15.98
N HIS A 135 3.96 3.82 15.40
CA HIS A 135 4.19 3.65 13.96
C HIS A 135 3.87 2.22 13.52
N ARG A 136 4.00 1.92 12.24
CA ARG A 136 3.65 0.61 11.71
C ARG A 136 4.62 0.11 10.66
N LEU A 137 4.68 -1.21 10.51
CA LEU A 137 5.28 -1.92 9.39
C LEU A 137 4.18 -2.58 8.54
N ASP A 138 4.48 -2.90 7.29
CA ASP A 138 3.60 -3.73 6.46
C ASP A 138 3.54 -5.16 7.00
N LYS A 139 2.52 -5.93 6.63
CA LYS A 139 2.34 -7.32 7.05
C LYS A 139 3.61 -8.16 6.87
N ASP A 140 4.18 -8.09 5.66
CA ASP A 140 5.32 -8.92 5.25
C ASP A 140 6.67 -8.19 5.37
N THR A 141 6.72 -7.06 6.07
CA THR A 141 7.95 -6.37 6.44
C THR A 141 8.27 -6.68 7.90
N PRO A 142 9.29 -7.50 8.18
CA PRO A 142 9.77 -7.77 9.54
C PRO A 142 10.62 -6.62 10.07
N GLY A 143 10.97 -6.71 11.37
CA GLY A 143 11.95 -5.85 11.99
C GLY A 143 11.44 -4.99 13.13
N LEU A 144 12.25 -4.03 13.55
CA LEU A 144 12.07 -3.26 14.77
C LEU A 144 10.85 -2.36 14.75
N MET A 145 10.08 -2.45 15.81
CA MET A 145 8.94 -1.57 16.11
C MET A 145 9.01 -1.08 17.55
N LEU A 146 8.61 0.19 17.75
CA LEU A 146 8.53 0.85 19.03
C LEU A 146 7.06 0.99 19.46
N VAL A 147 6.79 0.65 20.72
CA VAL A 147 5.46 0.67 21.35
C VAL A 147 5.54 1.50 22.63
N ALA A 148 4.53 2.35 22.87
CA ALA A 148 4.43 3.17 24.08
C ALA A 148 3.56 2.49 25.13
N LYS A 149 4.08 2.31 26.35
CA LYS A 149 3.34 1.72 27.48
C LYS A 149 2.42 2.73 28.17
N ASN A 150 2.63 4.01 28.01
CA ASN A 150 1.78 5.05 28.58
C ASN A 150 1.64 6.25 27.64
N ASP A 151 0.69 7.14 27.93
CA ASP A 151 0.34 8.27 27.10
C ASP A 151 1.42 9.36 27.05
N LYS A 152 2.25 9.50 28.10
CA LYS A 152 3.38 10.43 28.11
C LYS A 152 4.45 10.00 27.12
N ALA A 153 4.83 8.74 27.19
CA ALA A 153 5.78 8.13 26.25
C ALA A 153 5.25 8.22 24.80
N HIS A 154 3.95 7.97 24.61
CA HIS A 154 3.34 8.02 23.29
C HIS A 154 3.45 9.43 22.66
N ARG A 155 3.11 10.50 23.41
CA ARG A 155 3.21 11.87 22.90
C ARG A 155 4.64 12.23 22.54
N HIS A 156 5.59 11.90 23.41
CA HIS A 156 7.01 12.19 23.18
C HIS A 156 7.56 11.47 21.94
N LEU A 157 7.21 10.19 21.76
CA LEU A 157 7.61 9.43 20.58
C LEU A 157 6.90 9.90 19.29
N ALA A 158 5.64 10.32 19.39
CA ALA A 158 4.90 10.89 18.27
C ALA A 158 5.51 12.21 17.81
N GLU A 159 5.93 13.08 18.74
CA GLU A 159 6.66 14.33 18.47
C GLU A 159 8.00 14.04 17.76
N GLN A 160 8.76 13.06 18.22
CA GLN A 160 10.00 12.66 17.55
C GLN A 160 9.76 12.13 16.13
N LEU A 161 8.65 11.44 15.88
CA LEU A 161 8.25 11.01 14.52
C LEU A 161 7.87 12.21 13.64
N GLU A 162 7.21 13.22 14.20
CA GLU A 162 6.81 14.43 13.49
C GLU A 162 7.99 15.34 13.17
N THR A 163 8.94 15.47 14.10
CA THR A 163 10.17 16.26 13.94
C THR A 163 11.28 15.50 13.22
N HIS A 164 11.03 14.22 12.85
CA HIS A 164 11.98 13.32 12.19
C HIS A 164 13.26 13.02 13.00
N SER A 165 13.24 13.23 14.32
CA SER A 165 14.35 12.90 15.22
C SER A 165 14.38 11.41 15.57
N LEU A 166 13.24 10.70 15.53
CA LEU A 166 13.19 9.24 15.60
C LEU A 166 13.57 8.65 14.24
N ALA A 167 14.77 8.06 14.16
CA ALA A 167 15.29 7.47 12.95
C ALA A 167 14.90 5.99 12.81
N ARG A 168 14.45 5.61 11.62
CA ARG A 168 14.12 4.22 11.25
C ARG A 168 14.90 3.86 10.01
N THR A 169 15.77 2.88 10.13
CA THR A 169 16.62 2.40 9.04
C THR A 169 16.11 1.04 8.57
N TYR A 170 15.98 0.91 7.26
CA TYR A 170 15.54 -0.30 6.60
C TYR A 170 16.61 -0.80 5.66
N HIS A 171 16.73 -2.10 5.53
CA HIS A 171 17.45 -2.71 4.42
C HIS A 171 16.48 -3.32 3.43
N ALA A 172 16.74 -3.16 2.14
CA ALA A 172 16.00 -3.83 1.09
C ALA A 172 16.94 -4.33 0.00
N LEU A 173 16.72 -5.55 -0.45
CA LEU A 173 17.24 -6.00 -1.73
C LEU A 173 16.32 -5.47 -2.82
N VAL A 174 16.86 -4.81 -3.84
CA VAL A 174 16.09 -4.24 -4.97
C VAL A 174 16.62 -4.80 -6.29
N TRP A 175 15.77 -4.80 -7.32
CA TRP A 175 16.18 -5.15 -8.68
C TRP A 175 16.98 -4.03 -9.34
N GLY A 176 18.02 -4.41 -10.07
CA GLY A 176 18.93 -3.50 -10.75
C GLY A 176 19.79 -2.69 -9.78
N ASN A 177 20.57 -1.78 -10.35
CA ASN A 177 21.43 -0.86 -9.62
C ASN A 177 20.87 0.56 -9.78
N PRO A 178 20.66 1.33 -8.69
CA PRO A 178 20.30 2.72 -8.80
C PRO A 178 21.37 3.51 -9.55
N ARG A 179 21.00 4.65 -10.15
CA ARG A 179 21.96 5.48 -10.91
C ARG A 179 23.06 6.04 -10.01
N ASP A 180 22.63 6.45 -8.81
CA ASP A 180 23.51 7.02 -7.80
C ASP A 180 23.59 6.04 -6.61
N TRP A 181 24.73 5.98 -5.96
CA TRP A 181 24.94 5.10 -4.82
C TRP A 181 24.23 5.59 -3.55
N GLU A 182 23.91 6.90 -3.47
CA GLU A 182 23.06 7.46 -2.42
C GLU A 182 22.23 8.63 -2.98
N GLY A 183 21.12 8.94 -2.31
CA GLY A 183 20.23 10.01 -2.71
C GLY A 183 18.92 9.97 -1.94
N PHE A 184 17.92 10.63 -2.47
CA PHE A 184 16.57 10.58 -1.92
C PHE A 184 15.51 10.57 -3.03
N VAL A 185 14.34 10.06 -2.69
CA VAL A 185 13.13 10.19 -3.48
C VAL A 185 12.15 11.06 -2.71
N GLU A 186 11.74 12.16 -3.31
CA GLU A 186 10.71 13.04 -2.78
C GLU A 186 9.54 13.07 -3.76
N ALA A 187 8.53 12.24 -3.49
CA ALA A 187 7.38 12.08 -4.38
C ALA A 187 6.12 11.82 -3.55
N PRO A 188 5.02 12.58 -3.73
CA PRO A 188 3.82 12.44 -2.92
C PRO A 188 3.10 11.12 -3.20
N LEU A 189 2.62 10.47 -2.13
CA LEU A 189 1.98 9.17 -2.18
C LEU A 189 0.49 9.25 -1.89
N GLY A 190 -0.30 8.60 -2.73
CA GLY A 190 -1.73 8.44 -2.56
C GLY A 190 -2.20 7.03 -2.93
N ARG A 191 -3.49 6.77 -2.74
CA ARG A 191 -4.07 5.48 -3.10
C ARG A 191 -4.16 5.36 -4.62
N ASP A 192 -3.72 4.22 -5.17
CA ASP A 192 -3.83 3.94 -6.59
C ASP A 192 -5.32 3.93 -7.03
N VAL A 193 -5.64 4.63 -8.11
CA VAL A 193 -7.01 4.76 -8.61
C VAL A 193 -7.55 3.49 -9.26
N ARG A 194 -6.65 2.63 -9.76
CA ARG A 194 -6.98 1.38 -10.47
C ARG A 194 -7.00 0.18 -9.51
N ASN A 195 -6.13 0.22 -8.47
CA ASN A 195 -6.01 -0.88 -7.51
C ASN A 195 -5.96 -0.35 -6.07
N ARG A 196 -7.07 -0.46 -5.33
CA ARG A 196 -7.21 0.04 -3.96
C ARG A 196 -6.26 -0.61 -2.94
N LEU A 197 -5.62 -1.73 -3.25
CA LEU A 197 -4.62 -2.38 -2.42
C LEU A 197 -3.24 -1.74 -2.57
N LYS A 198 -3.02 -0.95 -3.62
CA LYS A 198 -1.76 -0.26 -3.92
C LYS A 198 -1.77 1.20 -3.49
N GLN A 199 -0.58 1.70 -3.23
CA GLN A 199 -0.27 3.13 -3.23
C GLN A 199 0.46 3.47 -4.54
N ALA A 200 0.43 4.73 -4.93
CA ALA A 200 1.11 5.23 -6.12
C ALA A 200 1.64 6.64 -5.87
N VAL A 201 2.66 7.04 -6.63
CA VAL A 201 3.05 8.45 -6.73
C VAL A 201 1.93 9.19 -7.45
N THR A 202 1.42 10.27 -6.83
CA THR A 202 0.31 11.07 -7.39
C THR A 202 0.34 12.50 -6.87
N LYS A 203 0.09 13.48 -7.73
CA LYS A 203 0.06 14.92 -7.36
C LYS A 203 -0.90 15.24 -6.21
N LEU A 204 -1.99 14.48 -6.05
CA LEU A 204 -2.96 14.62 -4.97
C LEU A 204 -2.58 13.82 -3.71
N GLY A 205 -1.40 13.20 -3.71
CA GLY A 205 -0.89 12.41 -2.60
C GLY A 205 -0.41 13.25 -1.43
N LYS A 206 -0.09 12.56 -0.33
CA LYS A 206 0.55 13.19 0.83
C LYS A 206 2.06 13.21 0.61
N HIS A 207 2.70 14.30 0.98
CA HIS A 207 4.16 14.43 0.96
C HIS A 207 4.85 13.18 1.53
N ALA A 208 5.87 12.71 0.82
CA ALA A 208 6.65 11.56 1.21
C ALA A 208 8.10 11.72 0.73
N LYS A 209 9.08 11.47 1.63
CA LYS A 209 10.51 11.54 1.34
C LYS A 209 11.25 10.37 1.95
N THR A 210 12.10 9.74 1.14
CA THR A 210 12.85 8.53 1.47
C THR A 210 14.29 8.69 1.01
N HIS A 211 15.24 8.64 1.93
CA HIS A 211 16.67 8.58 1.61
C HIS A 211 17.07 7.14 1.34
N PHE A 212 18.04 6.94 0.45
CA PHE A 212 18.63 5.65 0.19
C PHE A 212 20.16 5.74 0.08
N LYS A 213 20.81 4.63 0.37
CA LYS A 213 22.25 4.44 0.19
C LYS A 213 22.50 3.00 -0.21
N ALA A 214 23.30 2.77 -1.25
CA ALA A 214 23.71 1.44 -1.65
C ALA A 214 24.75 0.92 -0.67
N LEU A 215 24.52 -0.30 -0.18
CA LEU A 215 25.44 -1.04 0.68
C LEU A 215 26.24 -2.04 -0.13
N GLU A 216 25.61 -2.67 -1.14
CA GLU A 216 26.24 -3.70 -1.95
C GLU A 216 25.57 -3.74 -3.35
N PHE A 217 26.38 -3.87 -4.40
CA PHE A 217 25.91 -4.03 -5.76
C PHE A 217 26.15 -5.45 -6.25
N PHE A 218 25.10 -6.05 -6.83
CA PHE A 218 25.17 -7.27 -7.63
C PHE A 218 24.92 -6.92 -9.08
N THR A 219 25.20 -7.81 -10.01
CA THR A 219 25.02 -7.56 -11.45
C THR A 219 23.58 -7.16 -11.83
N PHE A 220 22.57 -7.68 -11.10
CA PHE A 220 21.16 -7.47 -11.40
C PHE A 220 20.30 -7.04 -10.20
N ALA A 221 20.92 -6.81 -9.06
CA ALA A 221 20.27 -6.40 -7.82
C ALA A 221 21.19 -5.52 -6.98
N SER A 222 20.65 -4.84 -5.98
CA SER A 222 21.42 -4.05 -5.01
C SER A 222 20.83 -4.20 -3.62
N LEU A 223 21.68 -4.26 -2.61
CA LEU A 223 21.28 -4.09 -1.21
C LEU A 223 21.32 -2.59 -0.89
N LEU A 224 20.18 -2.02 -0.54
CA LEU A 224 20.05 -0.62 -0.19
C LEU A 224 19.66 -0.44 1.28
N GLU A 225 20.26 0.54 1.93
CA GLU A 225 19.78 1.14 3.17
C GLU A 225 18.77 2.24 2.83
N TYR A 226 17.64 2.28 3.54
CA TYR A 226 16.65 3.34 3.43
C TYR A 226 16.44 4.02 4.78
N ARG A 227 16.32 5.36 4.77
CA ARG A 227 15.92 6.16 5.92
C ARG A 227 14.69 6.98 5.58
N LEU A 228 13.70 6.95 6.46
CA LEU A 228 12.41 7.59 6.23
C LEU A 228 12.31 8.91 6.97
N GLU A 229 12.06 10.03 6.27
CA GLU A 229 11.54 11.24 6.89
C GLU A 229 10.04 11.10 7.17
N THR A 230 9.28 10.55 6.27
CA THR A 230 7.84 10.29 6.40
C THR A 230 7.53 8.80 6.49
N GLY A 231 6.36 8.41 7.02
CA GLY A 231 5.95 7.02 7.18
C GLY A 231 4.63 6.70 6.46
N ARG A 232 4.55 6.89 5.13
CA ARG A 232 3.34 6.56 4.36
C ARG A 232 3.24 5.07 4.10
N THR A 233 2.03 4.56 3.93
CA THR A 233 1.79 3.15 3.62
C THR A 233 2.55 2.74 2.36
N HIS A 234 3.29 1.63 2.42
CA HIS A 234 4.12 1.08 1.33
C HIS A 234 5.21 2.04 0.79
N GLN A 235 5.61 3.08 1.54
CA GLN A 235 6.42 4.18 1.02
C GLN A 235 7.71 3.71 0.34
N ILE A 236 8.56 2.91 1.00
CA ILE A 236 9.81 2.41 0.41
C ILE A 236 9.52 1.62 -0.85
N ARG A 237 8.52 0.74 -0.82
CA ARG A 237 8.15 -0.13 -1.93
C ARG A 237 7.72 0.66 -3.18
N VAL A 238 6.92 1.72 -2.98
CA VAL A 238 6.47 2.61 -4.07
C VAL A 238 7.62 3.46 -4.58
N HIS A 239 8.43 4.06 -3.69
CA HIS A 239 9.56 4.88 -4.07
C HIS A 239 10.65 4.06 -4.78
N SER A 240 10.94 2.85 -4.33
CA SER A 240 11.87 1.94 -5.01
C SER A 240 11.39 1.60 -6.43
N ARG A 241 10.09 1.27 -6.58
CA ARG A 241 9.52 1.06 -7.92
C ARG A 241 9.59 2.31 -8.79
N PHE A 242 9.34 3.48 -8.21
CA PHE A 242 9.39 4.76 -8.91
C PHE A 242 10.81 5.11 -9.41
N MET A 243 11.86 4.75 -8.64
CA MET A 243 13.25 4.85 -9.09
C MET A 243 13.62 3.87 -10.22
N GLY A 244 12.74 2.92 -10.56
CA GLY A 244 13.04 1.82 -11.48
C GLY A 244 13.70 0.60 -10.82
N ASN A 245 13.87 0.61 -9.51
CA ASN A 245 14.50 -0.44 -8.71
C ASN A 245 13.50 -1.07 -7.71
N PRO A 246 12.46 -1.79 -8.18
CA PRO A 246 11.44 -2.34 -7.30
C PRO A 246 12.07 -3.33 -6.30
N VAL A 247 11.46 -3.41 -5.09
CA VAL A 247 11.95 -4.31 -4.04
C VAL A 247 11.85 -5.76 -4.52
N PHE A 248 12.93 -6.52 -4.35
CA PHE A 248 13.03 -7.91 -4.74
C PHE A 248 11.96 -8.76 -4.02
N GLY A 249 11.27 -9.60 -4.77
CA GLY A 249 10.19 -10.46 -4.25
C GLY A 249 8.84 -9.75 -4.04
N ASP A 250 8.72 -8.42 -4.23
CA ASP A 250 7.48 -7.69 -3.99
C ASP A 250 6.36 -8.10 -4.97
N PRO A 251 5.26 -8.71 -4.48
CA PRO A 251 4.19 -9.17 -5.35
C PRO A 251 3.28 -8.05 -5.85
N LEU A 252 3.28 -6.87 -5.19
CA LEU A 252 2.40 -5.76 -5.54
C LEU A 252 3.06 -4.75 -6.48
N TYR A 253 4.36 -4.52 -6.33
CA TYR A 253 5.09 -3.44 -6.99
C TYR A 253 6.13 -3.94 -8.00
N GLU A 254 5.77 -4.99 -8.77
CA GLU A 254 6.56 -5.52 -9.89
C GLU A 254 7.92 -6.12 -9.49
N GLY A 255 8.12 -6.42 -8.22
CA GLY A 255 9.37 -6.97 -7.69
C GLY A 255 9.56 -8.47 -7.92
N ARG A 256 8.75 -9.10 -8.75
CA ARG A 256 8.84 -10.53 -9.09
C ARG A 256 9.16 -10.74 -10.57
N ASN A 257 8.50 -11.68 -11.22
CA ASN A 257 8.79 -12.17 -12.58
C ASN A 257 8.93 -11.09 -13.66
N ALA A 258 8.29 -9.92 -13.47
CA ALA A 258 8.44 -8.81 -14.40
C ALA A 258 9.88 -8.31 -14.54
N CYS A 259 10.70 -8.45 -13.49
CA CYS A 259 12.09 -8.03 -13.48
C CYS A 259 13.04 -9.05 -14.11
N LEU A 260 12.69 -10.33 -14.16
CA LEU A 260 13.54 -11.39 -14.73
C LEU A 260 13.88 -11.15 -16.20
N THR A 261 12.99 -10.49 -16.94
CA THR A 261 13.23 -10.14 -18.35
C THR A 261 14.37 -9.15 -18.56
N ARG A 262 14.71 -8.35 -17.52
CA ARG A 262 15.79 -7.37 -17.54
C ARG A 262 17.13 -7.94 -17.09
N VAL A 263 17.14 -9.15 -16.53
CA VAL A 263 18.36 -9.82 -16.07
C VAL A 263 19.15 -10.34 -17.26
N PRO A 264 20.47 -10.11 -17.34
CA PRO A 264 21.31 -10.69 -18.39
C PRO A 264 21.16 -12.21 -18.42
N PRO A 265 21.11 -12.84 -19.61
CA PRO A 265 20.82 -14.27 -19.76
C PRO A 265 21.67 -15.18 -18.89
N LEU A 266 22.97 -14.85 -18.71
CA LEU A 266 23.91 -15.62 -17.89
C LEU A 266 23.48 -15.72 -16.41
N PHE A 267 22.78 -14.73 -15.88
CA PHE A 267 22.40 -14.64 -14.47
C PHE A 267 20.92 -14.97 -14.23
N ARG A 268 20.16 -15.30 -15.28
CA ARG A 268 18.70 -15.45 -15.18
C ARG A 268 18.29 -16.60 -14.25
N ASP A 269 18.96 -17.73 -14.35
CA ASP A 269 18.69 -18.90 -13.49
C ASP A 269 19.02 -18.59 -12.02
N ILE A 270 20.09 -17.83 -11.77
CA ILE A 270 20.48 -17.40 -10.42
C ILE A 270 19.40 -16.45 -9.86
N ALA A 271 18.96 -15.49 -10.67
CA ALA A 271 17.92 -14.54 -10.27
C ALA A 271 16.57 -15.22 -9.99
N GLU A 272 16.19 -16.20 -10.82
CA GLU A 272 14.96 -16.98 -10.65
C GLU A 272 15.02 -17.85 -9.40
N ASN A 273 16.14 -18.54 -9.17
CA ASN A 273 16.35 -19.33 -7.96
C ASN A 273 16.30 -18.44 -6.69
N ALA A 274 16.99 -17.31 -6.69
CA ALA A 274 16.92 -16.34 -5.60
C ALA A 274 15.49 -15.82 -5.35
N LEU A 275 14.74 -15.57 -6.43
CA LEU A 275 13.34 -15.14 -6.35
C LEU A 275 12.42 -16.22 -5.77
N ASN A 276 12.71 -17.49 -6.02
CA ASN A 276 11.95 -18.63 -5.49
C ASN A 276 12.25 -18.90 -4.00
N MET A 277 13.35 -18.35 -3.46
CA MET A 277 13.68 -18.43 -2.02
C MET A 277 12.83 -17.47 -1.18
N THR A 278 12.14 -16.50 -1.79
CA THR A 278 11.29 -15.55 -1.07
C THR A 278 9.85 -15.53 -1.58
N SER A 279 8.91 -15.42 -0.65
CA SER A 279 7.47 -15.33 -0.94
C SER A 279 6.95 -13.88 -1.01
N ALA A 280 7.70 -12.92 -0.44
CA ALA A 280 7.31 -11.53 -0.30
C ALA A 280 8.49 -10.57 -0.49
N GLN A 281 8.28 -9.28 -0.31
CA GLN A 281 9.33 -8.25 -0.42
C GLN A 281 10.49 -8.49 0.55
N LEU A 282 11.72 -8.48 0.07
CA LEU A 282 12.92 -8.45 0.88
C LEU A 282 13.19 -7.02 1.35
N LEU A 283 12.45 -6.64 2.38
CA LEU A 283 12.49 -5.32 3.05
C LEU A 283 12.35 -5.56 4.55
N GLN A 284 13.26 -5.03 5.36
CA GLN A 284 13.28 -5.19 6.80
C GLN A 284 13.64 -3.89 7.52
N ALA A 285 12.97 -3.58 8.64
CA ALA A 285 13.35 -2.53 9.56
C ALA A 285 14.48 -3.04 10.48
N VAL A 286 15.73 -2.72 10.12
CA VAL A 286 16.91 -3.30 10.80
C VAL A 286 17.36 -2.50 11.99
N LYS A 287 17.15 -1.17 12.00
CA LYS A 287 17.65 -0.30 13.06
C LYS A 287 16.63 0.78 13.41
N ILE A 288 16.54 1.10 14.70
CA ILE A 288 15.74 2.21 15.22
C ILE A 288 16.56 3.01 16.24
N ARG A 289 16.53 4.34 16.12
CA ARG A 289 17.17 5.26 17.07
C ARG A 289 16.17 6.33 17.49
N PHE A 290 16.11 6.62 18.79
CA PHE A 290 15.20 7.60 19.39
C PHE A 290 15.76 8.09 20.73
N VAL A 291 15.21 9.18 21.23
CA VAL A 291 15.44 9.67 22.60
C VAL A 291 14.41 9.05 23.51
N HIS A 292 14.86 8.45 24.62
CA HIS A 292 13.97 7.82 25.59
C HIS A 292 13.05 8.82 26.26
N PRO A 293 11.69 8.56 26.35
CA PRO A 293 10.71 9.55 26.77
C PRO A 293 10.79 9.99 28.24
N ARG A 294 11.51 9.26 29.09
CA ARG A 294 11.68 9.59 30.52
C ARG A 294 13.10 10.01 30.83
N THR A 295 14.09 9.25 30.39
CA THR A 295 15.49 9.48 30.76
C THR A 295 16.19 10.48 29.85
N GLU A 296 15.59 10.80 28.69
CA GLU A 296 16.15 11.67 27.64
C GLU A 296 17.48 11.15 27.06
N GLU A 297 17.80 9.87 27.26
CA GLU A 297 18.98 9.21 26.71
C GLU A 297 18.76 8.80 25.26
N ASP A 298 19.80 8.93 24.45
CA ASP A 298 19.80 8.38 23.08
C ASP A 298 19.83 6.85 23.16
N MET A 299 18.83 6.21 22.55
CA MET A 299 18.72 4.75 22.44
C MET A 299 18.80 4.31 20.98
N GLU A 300 19.58 3.27 20.73
CA GLU A 300 19.70 2.66 19.42
C GLU A 300 19.61 1.13 19.55
N PHE A 301 18.79 0.53 18.69
CA PHE A 301 18.63 -0.93 18.60
C PHE A 301 18.82 -1.37 17.16
N GLU A 302 19.46 -2.52 16.97
CA GLU A 302 19.70 -3.12 15.67
C GLU A 302 19.47 -4.63 15.74
N VAL A 303 18.89 -5.21 14.68
CA VAL A 303 18.66 -6.64 14.56
C VAL A 303 19.28 -7.17 13.27
N PRO A 304 19.77 -8.42 13.26
CA PRO A 304 20.26 -9.05 12.05
C PRO A 304 19.15 -9.22 11.01
N HIS A 305 19.55 -9.48 9.78
CA HIS A 305 18.58 -9.84 8.75
C HIS A 305 17.79 -11.11 9.15
N GLU A 306 16.50 -11.09 8.88
CA GLU A 306 15.64 -12.28 8.98
C GLU A 306 16.22 -13.40 8.10
N LYS A 307 15.98 -14.64 8.52
CA LYS A 307 16.55 -15.84 7.90
C LYS A 307 16.40 -15.85 6.36
N GLU A 308 15.20 -15.66 5.86
CA GLU A 308 14.90 -15.65 4.40
C GLU A 308 15.71 -14.56 3.68
N PHE A 309 15.81 -13.38 4.27
CA PHE A 309 16.56 -12.26 3.70
C PHE A 309 18.08 -12.54 3.69
N ALA A 310 18.61 -13.06 4.80
CA ALA A 310 20.03 -13.43 4.93
C ALA A 310 20.41 -14.54 3.94
N GLU A 311 19.58 -15.59 3.82
CA GLU A 311 19.82 -16.72 2.91
C GLU A 311 19.86 -16.27 1.44
N VAL A 312 18.97 -15.37 1.02
CA VAL A 312 19.01 -14.82 -0.34
C VAL A 312 20.24 -13.99 -0.59
N LEU A 313 20.67 -13.15 0.37
CA LEU A 313 21.90 -12.37 0.24
C LEU A 313 23.12 -13.27 0.13
N GLU A 314 23.23 -14.28 0.99
CA GLU A 314 24.33 -15.25 0.96
C GLU A 314 24.37 -16.00 -0.36
N TYR A 315 23.21 -16.50 -0.84
CA TYR A 315 23.07 -17.15 -2.14
C TYR A 315 23.59 -16.29 -3.30
N LEU A 316 23.27 -14.97 -3.29
CA LEU A 316 23.74 -14.04 -4.31
C LEU A 316 25.24 -13.77 -4.19
N ARG A 317 25.78 -13.57 -2.97
CA ARG A 317 27.20 -13.32 -2.72
C ARG A 317 28.10 -14.46 -3.19
N GLU A 318 27.62 -15.69 -3.06
CA GLU A 318 28.36 -16.86 -3.54
C GLU A 318 28.40 -17.00 -5.07
N ARG A 319 27.36 -16.51 -5.77
CA ARG A 319 27.13 -16.81 -7.21
C ARG A 319 27.25 -15.62 -8.13
N VAL A 320 27.15 -14.43 -7.58
CA VAL A 320 27.23 -13.17 -8.33
C VAL A 320 28.35 -12.34 -7.72
N LYS A 321 29.26 -11.84 -8.57
CA LYS A 321 30.27 -10.90 -8.09
C LYS A 321 29.56 -9.72 -7.44
N SER A 322 29.87 -9.45 -6.16
CA SER A 322 29.40 -8.29 -5.46
C SER A 322 30.55 -7.26 -5.41
N ASP A 323 30.26 -6.05 -5.77
CA ASP A 323 31.16 -4.92 -5.60
C ASP A 323 30.54 -4.02 -4.52
N ALA A 324 31.25 -3.81 -3.41
CA ALA A 324 30.95 -2.70 -2.53
C ALA A 324 31.13 -1.40 -3.33
N PRO A 325 30.29 -0.37 -3.11
CA PRO A 325 30.52 0.92 -3.75
C PRO A 325 31.95 1.36 -3.46
N ASP A 326 32.75 1.58 -4.51
CA ASP A 326 34.09 2.14 -4.35
C ASP A 326 33.95 3.61 -3.97
N PHE A 327 34.12 3.89 -2.68
CA PHE A 327 34.07 5.25 -2.12
C PHE A 327 35.36 6.03 -2.34
N SER A 328 36.23 5.59 -3.27
CA SER A 328 37.43 6.37 -3.58
C SER A 328 37.06 7.74 -4.15
N MET A 329 37.73 8.77 -3.66
CA MET A 329 37.43 10.19 -3.90
C MET A 329 37.46 10.61 -5.37
N ASP A 330 37.99 9.79 -6.28
CA ASP A 330 38.14 10.10 -7.70
C ASP A 330 36.85 9.92 -8.53
N SER A 331 35.81 9.28 -7.98
CA SER A 331 34.49 9.18 -8.61
C SER A 331 33.52 10.30 -8.18
N PHE A 332 33.93 11.19 -7.30
CA PHE A 332 33.15 12.34 -6.86
C PHE A 332 33.10 13.42 -7.96
N ARG A 333 32.22 13.27 -8.92
CA ARG A 333 31.53 14.45 -9.46
C ARG A 333 30.48 14.81 -8.41
N ALA A 334 30.73 15.90 -7.69
CA ALA A 334 29.79 16.50 -6.79
C ALA A 334 28.44 16.61 -7.52
N PHE A 335 27.50 15.76 -7.16
CA PHE A 335 26.12 15.89 -7.61
C PHE A 335 25.44 16.88 -6.67
N ASP A 336 25.52 18.17 -7.03
CA ASP A 336 24.74 19.26 -6.48
C ASP A 336 23.36 19.24 -7.18
N GLY A 337 22.70 18.11 -7.12
CA GLY A 337 21.44 17.88 -7.81
C GLY A 337 20.41 17.26 -6.89
N GLU A 338 19.54 18.13 -6.33
CA GLU A 338 18.15 17.73 -6.18
C GLU A 338 17.78 17.01 -7.50
N MET A 339 17.32 15.75 -7.45
CA MET A 339 16.58 15.19 -8.56
C MET A 339 15.30 16.03 -8.69
N ARG A 340 15.43 17.22 -9.26
CA ARG A 340 14.32 17.92 -9.87
C ARG A 340 14.01 17.08 -11.09
N PHE A 341 12.92 16.36 -11.00
CA PHE A 341 12.26 15.84 -12.18
C PHE A 341 12.06 17.04 -13.08
N GLU A 342 12.62 17.03 -14.28
CA GLU A 342 12.08 17.85 -15.34
C GLU A 342 10.61 17.47 -15.41
N GLU A 343 9.76 18.37 -14.94
CA GLU A 343 8.32 18.15 -14.73
C GLU A 343 7.61 17.79 -16.05
N GLU A 344 8.29 17.92 -17.18
CA GLU A 344 7.68 17.87 -18.50
C GLU A 344 7.48 16.45 -19.05
N GLU A 345 8.36 15.47 -18.83
CA GLU A 345 8.21 14.17 -19.50
C GLU A 345 7.34 13.14 -18.80
N PHE A 346 7.13 13.24 -17.49
CA PHE A 346 6.32 12.24 -16.77
C PHE A 346 4.87 12.68 -16.53
N PHE A 347 4.59 13.98 -16.75
CA PHE A 347 3.28 14.58 -16.51
C PHE A 347 2.57 15.01 -17.80
N GLU A 348 3.22 15.02 -18.97
CA GLU A 348 2.56 15.36 -20.23
C GLU A 348 1.52 14.32 -20.67
N GLU A 349 1.64 13.05 -20.31
CA GLU A 349 0.58 12.07 -20.56
C GLU A 349 -0.65 12.20 -19.63
N GLU A 350 -0.57 12.96 -18.52
CA GLU A 350 -1.71 13.20 -17.63
C GLU A 350 -2.21 14.67 -17.64
N SER A 351 -1.48 15.61 -18.25
CA SER A 351 -1.88 17.04 -18.28
C SER A 351 -3.03 17.36 -19.24
N GLU A 352 -3.39 16.44 -20.13
CA GLU A 352 -4.62 16.51 -20.96
C GLU A 352 -5.82 15.79 -20.34
N TYR A 353 -5.80 15.45 -19.06
CA TYR A 353 -7.03 15.08 -18.38
C TYR A 353 -7.79 16.33 -17.91
N GLU A 354 -8.16 17.20 -18.86
CA GLU A 354 -9.49 17.81 -18.78
C GLU A 354 -10.46 16.65 -18.63
N ALA A 355 -11.25 16.64 -17.54
CA ALA A 355 -12.32 15.65 -17.38
C ALA A 355 -13.10 15.68 -18.70
N PRO A 356 -13.11 14.59 -19.48
CA PRO A 356 -13.75 14.63 -20.79
C PRO A 356 -15.16 15.14 -20.56
N PRO A 357 -15.69 16.01 -21.43
CA PRO A 357 -17.07 16.45 -21.35
C PRO A 357 -17.86 15.17 -21.19
N ARG A 358 -18.75 15.10 -20.21
CA ARG A 358 -19.52 13.90 -19.81
C ARG A 358 -19.95 13.18 -21.10
N LYS A 359 -19.12 12.22 -21.57
CA LYS A 359 -19.47 11.39 -22.71
C LYS A 359 -20.78 10.76 -22.32
N GLU A 360 -21.79 11.01 -23.09
CA GLU A 360 -23.08 10.35 -22.98
C GLU A 360 -22.82 8.89 -22.71
N ARG A 361 -23.35 8.39 -21.60
CA ARG A 361 -23.13 7.00 -21.21
C ARG A 361 -23.71 6.15 -22.32
N MET A 362 -22.84 5.48 -23.06
CA MET A 362 -23.24 4.51 -24.08
C MET A 362 -24.43 3.69 -23.56
N THR A 363 -25.48 3.65 -24.29
CA THR A 363 -26.66 2.86 -23.97
C THR A 363 -26.29 1.36 -23.87
N ARG A 364 -27.14 0.58 -23.21
CA ARG A 364 -26.92 -0.88 -23.11
C ARG A 364 -26.81 -1.53 -24.50
N ALA A 365 -27.61 -1.00 -25.47
CA ALA A 365 -27.59 -1.45 -26.86
C ALA A 365 -26.24 -1.18 -27.56
N GLU A 366 -25.68 0.01 -27.42
CA GLU A 366 -24.37 0.37 -28.01
C GLU A 366 -23.22 -0.45 -27.42
N ARG A 367 -23.25 -0.75 -26.11
CA ARG A 367 -22.26 -1.63 -25.48
C ARG A 367 -22.36 -3.06 -26.01
N LEU A 368 -23.58 -3.54 -26.24
CA LEU A 368 -23.83 -4.88 -26.80
C LEU A 368 -23.36 -4.96 -28.26
N ALA A 369 -23.63 -3.93 -29.07
CA ALA A 369 -23.16 -3.82 -30.43
C ALA A 369 -21.64 -3.83 -30.53
N LYS A 370 -20.95 -3.04 -29.69
CA LYS A 370 -19.48 -2.98 -29.63
C LYS A 370 -18.85 -4.29 -29.13
N LYS A 371 -19.55 -5.01 -28.24
CA LYS A 371 -19.13 -6.35 -27.79
C LYS A 371 -19.26 -7.39 -28.91
N LYS A 372 -20.36 -7.34 -29.68
CA LYS A 372 -20.58 -8.22 -30.85
C LYS A 372 -19.52 -7.96 -31.94
N GLU A 373 -19.21 -6.71 -32.24
CA GLU A 373 -18.18 -6.34 -33.23
C GLU A 373 -16.78 -6.84 -32.82
N ARG A 374 -16.40 -6.69 -31.53
CA ARG A 374 -15.13 -7.22 -31.01
C ARG A 374 -15.07 -8.74 -31.10
N LEU A 375 -16.18 -9.42 -30.84
CA LEU A 375 -16.26 -10.88 -30.94
C LEU A 375 -16.15 -11.37 -32.39
N ALA A 376 -16.78 -10.67 -33.33
CA ALA A 376 -16.69 -10.94 -34.75
C ALA A 376 -15.26 -10.76 -35.29
N LYS A 377 -14.58 -9.66 -34.90
CA LYS A 377 -13.17 -9.43 -35.24
C LYS A 377 -12.24 -10.51 -34.69
N LYS A 378 -12.50 -10.98 -33.44
CA LYS A 378 -11.71 -12.06 -32.84
C LYS A 378 -11.89 -13.38 -33.56
N LYS A 379 -13.13 -13.71 -33.97
CA LYS A 379 -13.45 -14.93 -34.74
C LYS A 379 -12.82 -14.91 -36.14
N ALA A 380 -12.84 -13.76 -36.81
CA ALA A 380 -12.21 -13.58 -38.12
C ALA A 380 -10.69 -13.79 -38.05
N LEU A 381 -10.05 -13.22 -37.03
CA LEU A 381 -8.60 -13.38 -36.83
C LEU A 381 -8.20 -14.83 -36.51
N GLU A 382 -9.02 -15.53 -35.74
CA GLU A 382 -8.81 -16.93 -35.41
C GLU A 382 -9.00 -17.88 -36.61
N LEU A 383 -9.96 -17.55 -37.47
CA LEU A 383 -10.19 -18.27 -38.74
C LEU A 383 -9.04 -18.06 -39.69
N GLU A 384 -8.54 -16.81 -39.84
CA GLU A 384 -7.34 -16.54 -40.67
C GLU A 384 -6.10 -17.32 -40.15
N ARG A 385 -5.91 -17.36 -38.83
CA ARG A 385 -4.82 -18.14 -38.24
C ARG A 385 -4.92 -19.62 -38.59
N LYS A 386 -6.11 -20.21 -38.46
CA LYS A 386 -6.35 -21.63 -38.80
C LYS A 386 -6.15 -21.91 -40.26
N LYS A 387 -6.57 -21.02 -41.17
CA LYS A 387 -6.30 -21.12 -42.60
C LYS A 387 -4.82 -21.16 -42.95
N ARG A 388 -4.03 -20.26 -42.33
CA ARG A 388 -2.56 -20.22 -42.49
C ARG A 388 -1.87 -21.47 -41.90
N GLU A 389 -2.41 -22.06 -40.85
CA GLU A 389 -1.90 -23.28 -40.24
C GLU A 389 -2.23 -24.50 -41.16
N ALA A 390 -3.42 -24.56 -41.79
CA ALA A 390 -3.81 -25.56 -42.77
C ALA A 390 -2.95 -25.49 -44.03
N GLU A 391 -2.71 -24.29 -44.57
CA GLU A 391 -1.78 -24.10 -45.70
C GLU A 391 -0.38 -24.63 -45.39
N LYS A 392 0.14 -24.43 -44.20
CA LYS A 392 1.45 -24.94 -43.77
C LYS A 392 1.49 -26.47 -43.67
N ARG A 393 0.34 -27.13 -43.47
CA ARG A 393 0.18 -28.60 -43.42
C ARG A 393 -0.14 -29.25 -44.76
N GLY A 394 -0.30 -28.42 -45.82
CA GLY A 394 -0.71 -28.93 -47.15
C GLY A 394 -2.19 -29.29 -47.26
N GLU A 395 -3.01 -28.81 -46.32
CA GLU A 395 -4.45 -29.04 -46.27
C GLU A 395 -5.19 -27.88 -47.03
N ASN A 396 -6.37 -28.15 -47.56
CA ASN A 396 -7.13 -27.12 -48.27
C ASN A 396 -7.70 -26.07 -47.33
N PRO A 397 -7.27 -24.80 -47.40
CA PRO A 397 -7.69 -23.74 -46.47
C PRO A 397 -9.17 -23.36 -46.64
N GLU A 398 -9.87 -23.74 -47.69
CA GLU A 398 -11.30 -23.45 -47.89
C GLU A 398 -12.20 -24.41 -47.10
N GLU A 399 -11.70 -25.56 -46.65
CA GLU A 399 -12.45 -26.53 -45.83
C GLU A 399 -12.43 -26.18 -44.33
N VAL A 400 -11.66 -25.19 -43.90
CA VAL A 400 -11.58 -24.75 -42.51
C VAL A 400 -12.77 -23.88 -42.18
N THR A 401 -13.75 -24.44 -41.43
CA THR A 401 -14.91 -23.69 -40.94
C THR A 401 -14.69 -23.19 -39.53
N ALA A 402 -15.34 -22.07 -39.19
CA ALA A 402 -15.35 -21.55 -37.84
C ALA A 402 -16.08 -22.51 -36.89
N PRO A 403 -15.56 -22.76 -35.66
CA PRO A 403 -16.26 -23.62 -34.71
C PRO A 403 -17.63 -23.05 -34.38
N GLY A 404 -18.69 -23.86 -34.54
CA GLY A 404 -20.06 -23.51 -34.19
C GLY A 404 -20.17 -23.26 -32.71
N TYR A 405 -20.62 -22.08 -32.35
CA TYR A 405 -21.07 -21.70 -31.00
C TYR A 405 -22.59 -21.47 -31.09
N GLU A 406 -23.37 -22.39 -30.57
CA GLU A 406 -24.77 -22.13 -30.24
C GLU A 406 -24.81 -21.35 -28.91
N PRO A 407 -25.35 -20.13 -28.90
CA PRO A 407 -25.54 -19.43 -27.64
C PRO A 407 -26.76 -20.05 -26.94
N THR A 408 -26.57 -20.80 -25.87
CA THR A 408 -27.63 -21.02 -24.89
C THR A 408 -27.95 -19.68 -24.25
N ILE A 409 -29.02 -19.06 -24.73
CA ILE A 409 -29.61 -17.88 -24.11
C ILE A 409 -30.45 -18.41 -22.95
N ASP A 410 -30.04 -18.09 -21.72
CA ASP A 410 -30.88 -18.28 -20.54
C ASP A 410 -32.10 -17.39 -20.65
N PRO A 411 -33.36 -17.93 -20.70
CA PRO A 411 -34.57 -17.16 -20.89
C PRO A 411 -34.93 -16.24 -19.72
N ASN A 412 -34.22 -16.35 -18.56
CA ASN A 412 -34.51 -15.59 -17.35
C ASN A 412 -33.70 -14.30 -17.20
N LEU A 413 -32.99 -13.84 -18.24
CA LEU A 413 -32.19 -12.60 -18.24
C LEU A 413 -32.68 -11.53 -19.24
N LEU A 414 -34.00 -11.55 -19.55
CA LEU A 414 -34.70 -10.45 -20.24
C LEU A 414 -35.31 -9.47 -19.24
#